data_e9e9bb9beeb9dcb5b6f3946c38fb2f02
#
_entry.id   e9e9bb9beeb9dcb5b6f3946c38fb2f02
#
_cell.length_a   1.000
_cell.length_b   1.000
_cell.length_c   1.000
_cell.angle_alpha   90.00
_cell.angle_beta   90.00
_cell.angle_gamma   90.00
#
_symmetry.space_group_name_H-M   'P 1'
#
loop_
_entity.id
_entity.type
_entity.pdbx_description
1 polymer ?
#
loop_
_entity_poly.entity_id
_entity_poly.type
_entity_poly.pdbx_seq_one_letter_code
_entity_poly.pdbx_strand_id
1 'polypeptide(L)'
;MEYRQLGQTDMRVSAIGVGGYPFGPPMLGQTETTAVVNAALEHGINFFDTSDVYGQGQSEDQLGVALQGKRDQVYISTNFNLRNLNGQTPRERIFARCEEALLKLKTDHVDLFQVHYATPDLPHEELIGPLNELVEQGKVRYVGNCNTSSWRLHEQLVTSAENGFARFQSTQNHFSLLYR
;
A
#
# COMPACT_ATOMS: atom_id res chain seq x y z
N MET A 1 -19.69 -10.56 6.51
CA MET A 1 -18.77 -9.39 6.38
C MET A 1 -19.47 -8.32 5.55
N GLU A 2 -19.38 -7.03 5.95
CA GLU A 2 -19.81 -5.90 5.12
C GLU A 2 -18.68 -5.53 4.14
N TYR A 3 -19.04 -5.16 2.90
CA TYR A 3 -18.08 -4.73 1.88
C TYR A 3 -18.40 -3.32 1.41
N ARG A 4 -17.37 -2.51 1.21
CA ARG A 4 -17.47 -1.11 0.78
C ARG A 4 -16.58 -0.87 -0.43
N GLN A 5 -16.98 0.04 -1.28
CA GLN A 5 -16.13 0.52 -2.36
C GLN A 5 -15.04 1.42 -1.78
N LEU A 6 -13.78 1.18 -2.18
CA LEU A 6 -12.66 2.01 -1.78
C LEU A 6 -12.53 3.22 -2.74
N GLY A 7 -12.81 4.41 -2.23
CA GLY A 7 -12.72 5.63 -3.05
C GLY A 7 -13.57 5.55 -4.32
N GLN A 8 -12.97 5.88 -5.46
CA GLN A 8 -13.59 5.80 -6.78
C GLN A 8 -13.08 4.58 -7.59
N THR A 9 -12.62 3.55 -6.91
CA THR A 9 -12.08 2.32 -7.52
C THR A 9 -13.18 1.29 -7.74
N ASP A 10 -12.88 0.21 -8.45
CA ASP A 10 -13.72 -0.99 -8.54
C ASP A 10 -13.54 -1.96 -7.36
N MET A 11 -12.62 -1.64 -6.42
CA MET A 11 -12.31 -2.50 -5.29
C MET A 11 -13.46 -2.51 -4.27
N ARG A 12 -14.03 -3.68 -4.03
CA ARG A 12 -15.01 -3.92 -2.97
C ARG A 12 -14.31 -4.59 -1.78
N VAL A 13 -13.77 -3.77 -0.90
CA VAL A 13 -13.01 -4.23 0.26
C VAL A 13 -13.92 -4.53 1.45
N SER A 14 -13.55 -5.50 2.26
CA SER A 14 -14.20 -5.74 3.55
C SER A 14 -14.06 -4.50 4.46
N ALA A 15 -15.10 -4.21 5.24
CA ALA A 15 -15.10 -3.05 6.15
C ALA A 15 -14.02 -3.13 7.24
N ILE A 16 -13.49 -4.33 7.47
CA ILE A 16 -12.35 -4.61 8.35
C ILE A 16 -11.23 -5.16 7.47
N GLY A 17 -10.02 -4.61 7.59
CA GLY A 17 -8.80 -5.13 6.96
C GLY A 17 -7.86 -5.77 7.97
N VAL A 18 -6.91 -6.55 7.49
CA VAL A 18 -5.83 -7.11 8.29
C VAL A 18 -4.57 -6.28 8.09
N GLY A 19 -4.04 -5.70 9.18
CA GLY A 19 -2.77 -4.99 9.17
C GLY A 19 -1.59 -5.93 9.38
N GLY A 20 -0.63 -5.89 8.48
CA GLY A 20 0.57 -6.73 8.48
C GLY A 20 1.69 -6.27 9.41
N TYR A 21 1.48 -5.22 10.22
CA TYR A 21 2.51 -4.76 11.16
C TYR A 21 3.10 -5.89 12.04
N PRO A 22 2.31 -6.86 12.55
CA PRO A 22 2.85 -7.96 13.34
C PRO A 22 3.43 -9.11 12.51
N PHE A 23 3.32 -9.11 11.19
CA PHE A 23 3.85 -10.17 10.33
C PHE A 23 5.37 -10.05 10.23
N GLY A 24 6.08 -11.05 10.72
CA GLY A 24 7.53 -11.07 10.80
C GLY A 24 8.08 -10.81 12.21
N PRO A 25 9.41 -10.97 12.37
CA PRO A 25 10.07 -10.77 13.65
C PRO A 25 9.86 -9.36 14.23
N PRO A 26 9.80 -9.22 15.55
CA PRO A 26 9.88 -10.29 16.56
C PRO A 26 8.51 -10.89 16.93
N MET A 27 7.42 -10.56 16.21
CA MET A 27 6.05 -10.88 16.64
C MET A 27 5.57 -12.24 16.13
N LEU A 28 5.30 -12.35 14.83
CA LEU A 28 4.73 -13.55 14.23
C LEU A 28 5.70 -14.20 13.24
N GLY A 29 5.80 -15.52 13.29
CA GLY A 29 6.47 -16.31 12.26
C GLY A 29 5.55 -16.59 11.09
N GLN A 30 6.09 -17.31 10.08
CA GLN A 30 5.34 -17.64 8.87
C GLN A 30 4.10 -18.50 9.15
N THR A 31 4.19 -19.43 10.09
CA THR A 31 3.07 -20.32 10.44
C THR A 31 1.89 -19.55 11.02
N GLU A 32 2.17 -18.66 11.97
CA GLU A 32 1.14 -17.83 12.60
C GLU A 32 0.56 -16.82 11.62
N THR A 33 1.40 -16.19 10.79
CA THR A 33 0.93 -15.28 9.73
C THR A 33 0.00 -16.00 8.76
N THR A 34 0.36 -17.21 8.33
CA THR A 34 -0.48 -18.02 7.45
C THR A 34 -1.81 -18.38 8.11
N ALA A 35 -1.80 -18.72 9.39
CA ALA A 35 -3.03 -19.02 10.15
C ALA A 35 -3.94 -17.79 10.24
N VAL A 36 -3.39 -16.60 10.52
CA VAL A 36 -4.15 -15.34 10.56
C VAL A 36 -4.78 -15.03 9.20
N VAL A 37 -4.00 -15.15 8.11
CA VAL A 37 -4.49 -14.90 6.74
C VAL A 37 -5.63 -15.87 6.38
N ASN A 38 -5.49 -17.17 6.69
CA ASN A 38 -6.53 -18.15 6.43
C ASN A 38 -7.81 -17.84 7.21
N ALA A 39 -7.70 -17.58 8.50
CA ALA A 39 -8.84 -17.23 9.33
C ALA A 39 -9.53 -15.94 8.83
N ALA A 40 -8.77 -14.95 8.39
CA ALA A 40 -9.32 -13.73 7.81
C ALA A 40 -10.17 -14.03 6.55
N LEU A 41 -9.65 -14.85 5.63
CA LEU A 41 -10.37 -15.27 4.42
C LEU A 41 -11.64 -16.06 4.76
N GLU A 42 -11.57 -17.01 5.69
CA GLU A 42 -12.73 -17.79 6.15
C GLU A 42 -13.86 -16.91 6.72
N HIS A 43 -13.51 -15.76 7.30
CA HIS A 43 -14.47 -14.78 7.82
C HIS A 43 -14.85 -13.69 6.79
N GLY A 44 -14.41 -13.83 5.53
CA GLY A 44 -14.73 -12.91 4.44
C GLY A 44 -13.95 -11.60 4.47
N ILE A 45 -12.82 -11.52 5.17
CA ILE A 45 -11.90 -10.39 5.08
C ILE A 45 -11.06 -10.56 3.82
N ASN A 46 -11.07 -9.54 2.96
CA ASN A 46 -10.36 -9.56 1.68
C ASN A 46 -9.40 -8.39 1.48
N PHE A 47 -9.14 -7.59 2.51
CA PHE A 47 -8.26 -6.44 2.44
C PHE A 47 -7.09 -6.59 3.42
N PHE A 48 -5.86 -6.63 2.88
CA PHE A 48 -4.63 -6.81 3.62
C PHE A 48 -3.70 -5.62 3.40
N ASP A 49 -3.20 -5.04 4.48
CA ASP A 49 -2.28 -3.90 4.45
C ASP A 49 -0.92 -4.31 5.02
N THR A 50 0.15 -3.96 4.33
CA THR A 50 1.53 -4.23 4.74
C THR A 50 2.45 -3.05 4.43
N SER A 51 3.74 -3.19 4.66
CA SER A 51 4.74 -2.16 4.38
C SER A 51 6.14 -2.77 4.25
N ASP A 52 6.97 -2.04 3.52
CA ASP A 52 8.40 -2.32 3.35
C ASP A 52 9.20 -2.40 4.67
N VAL A 53 8.71 -1.77 5.74
CA VAL A 53 9.40 -1.71 7.04
C VAL A 53 8.78 -2.63 8.11
N TYR A 54 7.62 -3.23 7.86
CA TYR A 54 6.96 -4.07 8.85
C TYR A 54 7.68 -5.41 9.03
N GLY A 55 7.70 -5.92 10.27
CA GLY A 55 8.35 -7.18 10.59
C GLY A 55 9.82 -7.21 10.18
N GLN A 56 10.56 -6.11 10.38
CA GLN A 56 11.95 -5.97 9.93
C GLN A 56 12.13 -6.20 8.42
N GLY A 57 11.14 -5.80 7.62
CA GLY A 57 11.11 -5.96 6.16
C GLY A 57 10.63 -7.32 5.67
N GLN A 58 10.11 -8.18 6.56
CA GLN A 58 9.64 -9.53 6.22
C GLN A 58 8.12 -9.65 6.07
N SER A 59 7.35 -8.61 6.44
CA SER A 59 5.88 -8.68 6.40
C SER A 59 5.34 -8.96 4.99
N GLU A 60 5.91 -8.32 3.97
CA GLU A 60 5.53 -8.57 2.58
C GLU A 60 5.83 -10.02 2.15
N ASP A 61 7.00 -10.56 2.51
CA ASP A 61 7.37 -11.95 2.20
C ASP A 61 6.41 -12.95 2.85
N GLN A 62 6.12 -12.76 4.14
CA GLN A 62 5.23 -13.66 4.87
C GLN A 62 3.79 -13.60 4.35
N LEU A 63 3.30 -12.41 4.01
CA LEU A 63 2.00 -12.23 3.39
C LEU A 63 1.96 -12.88 2.01
N GLY A 64 2.99 -12.68 1.19
CA GLY A 64 3.11 -13.29 -0.13
C GLY A 64 3.09 -14.81 -0.08
N VAL A 65 3.78 -15.44 0.88
CA VAL A 65 3.73 -16.89 1.10
C VAL A 65 2.32 -17.34 1.54
N ALA A 66 1.70 -16.62 2.46
CA ALA A 66 0.37 -16.98 2.99
C ALA A 66 -0.74 -16.88 1.94
N LEU A 67 -0.56 -16.03 0.93
CA LEU A 67 -1.53 -15.77 -0.15
C LEU A 67 -1.30 -16.60 -1.41
N GLN A 68 -0.29 -17.48 -1.44
CA GLN A 68 -0.06 -18.35 -2.61
C GLN A 68 -1.31 -19.18 -2.94
N GLY A 69 -1.74 -19.11 -4.21
CA GLY A 69 -2.97 -19.75 -4.69
C GLY A 69 -4.29 -19.07 -4.26
N LYS A 70 -4.20 -17.89 -3.62
CA LYS A 70 -5.37 -17.15 -3.11
C LYS A 70 -5.33 -15.67 -3.52
N ARG A 71 -4.36 -15.25 -4.34
CA ARG A 71 -4.12 -13.84 -4.72
C ARG A 71 -5.38 -13.16 -5.26
N ASP A 72 -6.16 -13.85 -6.09
CA ASP A 72 -7.37 -13.32 -6.73
C ASP A 72 -8.56 -13.15 -5.75
N GLN A 73 -8.44 -13.62 -4.52
CA GLN A 73 -9.48 -13.50 -3.50
C GLN A 73 -9.32 -12.26 -2.65
N VAL A 74 -8.23 -11.51 -2.82
CA VAL A 74 -7.86 -10.42 -1.92
C VAL A 74 -7.43 -9.17 -2.66
N TYR A 75 -7.49 -8.05 -1.94
CA TYR A 75 -6.85 -6.79 -2.28
C TYR A 75 -5.67 -6.55 -1.34
N ILE A 76 -4.50 -6.26 -1.90
CA ILE A 76 -3.27 -5.98 -1.16
C ILE A 76 -2.96 -4.50 -1.25
N SER A 77 -2.85 -3.86 -0.08
CA SER A 77 -2.24 -2.56 0.10
C SER A 77 -0.82 -2.74 0.61
N THR A 78 0.17 -2.10 -0.01
CA THR A 78 1.50 -2.02 0.58
C THR A 78 2.00 -0.57 0.61
N ASN A 79 2.69 -0.25 1.70
CA ASN A 79 3.15 1.09 2.00
C ASN A 79 4.68 1.17 1.83
N PHE A 80 5.18 2.22 1.19
CA PHE A 80 6.61 2.43 0.96
C PHE A 80 7.09 3.79 1.46
N ASN A 81 8.35 3.89 1.84
CA ASN A 81 8.92 5.04 2.51
C ASN A 81 9.90 5.80 1.59
N LEU A 82 9.72 7.12 1.51
CA LEU A 82 10.59 8.04 0.76
C LEU A 82 11.41 8.99 1.64
N ARG A 83 11.44 8.80 2.97
CA ARG A 83 12.23 9.67 3.87
C ARG A 83 13.73 9.62 3.59
N ASN A 84 14.20 8.49 3.07
CA ASN A 84 15.59 8.32 2.70
C ASN A 84 15.68 7.76 1.28
N LEU A 85 16.20 8.55 0.37
CA LEU A 85 16.38 8.18 -1.03
C LEU A 85 17.66 7.35 -1.27
N ASN A 86 18.56 7.25 -0.28
CA ASN A 86 19.82 6.49 -0.39
C ASN A 86 20.65 6.84 -1.64
N GLY A 87 20.66 8.11 -2.02
CA GLY A 87 21.35 8.60 -3.22
C GLY A 87 20.62 8.37 -4.55
N GLN A 88 19.45 7.80 -4.51
CA GLN A 88 18.57 7.62 -5.68
C GLN A 88 17.72 8.88 -5.91
N THR A 89 17.24 9.06 -7.14
CA THR A 89 16.15 9.99 -7.43
C THR A 89 14.83 9.46 -6.84
N PRO A 90 13.83 10.34 -6.60
CA PRO A 90 12.50 9.88 -6.16
C PRO A 90 11.92 8.80 -7.08
N ARG A 91 12.04 8.98 -8.40
CA ARG A 91 11.56 8.00 -9.39
C ARG A 91 12.25 6.64 -9.23
N GLU A 92 13.59 6.61 -9.20
CA GLU A 92 14.33 5.36 -9.02
C GLU A 92 13.93 4.64 -7.73
N ARG A 93 13.76 5.40 -6.64
CA ARG A 93 13.36 4.85 -5.36
C ARG A 93 11.95 4.27 -5.38
N ILE A 94 10.97 4.97 -5.98
CA ILE A 94 9.59 4.50 -6.11
C ILE A 94 9.53 3.20 -6.92
N PHE A 95 10.23 3.15 -8.06
CA PHE A 95 10.28 1.96 -8.89
C PHE A 95 10.95 0.78 -8.17
N ALA A 96 12.10 1.01 -7.54
CA ALA A 96 12.79 -0.03 -6.78
C ALA A 96 11.90 -0.60 -5.67
N ARG A 97 11.15 0.24 -4.94
CA ARG A 97 10.23 -0.20 -3.90
C ARG A 97 9.06 -1.01 -4.44
N CYS A 98 8.51 -0.61 -5.60
CA CYS A 98 7.46 -1.38 -6.25
C CYS A 98 7.96 -2.77 -6.66
N GLU A 99 9.10 -2.87 -7.33
CA GLU A 99 9.68 -4.15 -7.75
C GLU A 99 9.99 -5.06 -6.55
N GLU A 100 10.56 -4.50 -5.48
CA GLU A 100 10.81 -5.26 -4.25
C GLU A 100 9.51 -5.78 -3.63
N ALA A 101 8.45 -4.96 -3.58
CA ALA A 101 7.14 -5.37 -3.06
C ALA A 101 6.54 -6.50 -3.89
N LEU A 102 6.55 -6.39 -5.22
CA LEU A 102 6.05 -7.44 -6.12
C LEU A 102 6.79 -8.77 -5.94
N LEU A 103 8.12 -8.70 -5.83
CA LEU A 103 8.95 -9.89 -5.60
C LEU A 103 8.61 -10.58 -4.27
N LYS A 104 8.53 -9.82 -3.19
CA LYS A 104 8.22 -10.32 -1.83
C LYS A 104 6.80 -10.85 -1.73
N LEU A 105 5.83 -10.11 -2.25
CA LEU A 105 4.42 -10.49 -2.27
C LEU A 105 4.12 -11.63 -3.25
N LYS A 106 5.08 -12.01 -4.12
CA LYS A 106 4.96 -13.10 -5.12
C LYS A 106 3.78 -12.89 -6.06
N THR A 107 3.64 -11.66 -6.54
CA THR A 107 2.54 -11.23 -7.40
C THR A 107 3.06 -10.31 -8.51
N ASP A 108 2.33 -10.19 -9.59
CA ASP A 108 2.63 -9.30 -10.71
C ASP A 108 2.08 -7.87 -10.52
N HIS A 109 1.17 -7.68 -9.57
CA HIS A 109 0.61 -6.37 -9.25
C HIS A 109 0.24 -6.23 -7.77
N VAL A 110 0.15 -4.98 -7.29
CA VAL A 110 -0.49 -4.61 -6.03
C VAL A 110 -1.75 -3.79 -6.32
N ASP A 111 -2.78 -3.97 -5.48
CA ASP A 111 -4.05 -3.28 -5.68
C ASP A 111 -3.99 -1.82 -5.23
N LEU A 112 -3.29 -1.54 -4.13
CA LEU A 112 -3.12 -0.20 -3.60
C LEU A 112 -1.66 0.01 -3.18
N PHE A 113 -0.97 0.93 -3.82
CA PHE A 113 0.41 1.29 -3.50
C PHE A 113 0.42 2.66 -2.82
N GLN A 114 0.82 2.70 -1.54
CA GLN A 114 0.66 3.90 -0.73
C GLN A 114 1.99 4.51 -0.32
N VAL A 115 2.09 5.81 -0.42
CA VAL A 115 3.21 6.57 0.14
C VAL A 115 3.07 6.60 1.66
N HIS A 116 3.90 5.85 2.37
CA HIS A 116 3.86 5.78 3.84
C HIS A 116 4.29 7.09 4.47
N TYR A 117 5.42 7.60 4.02
CA TYR A 117 5.99 8.90 4.38
C TYR A 117 6.75 9.47 3.19
N ALA A 118 6.38 10.65 2.76
CA ALA A 118 7.15 11.46 1.82
C ALA A 118 8.03 12.46 2.56
N THR A 119 9.11 12.92 1.90
CA THR A 119 9.83 14.09 2.39
C THR A 119 8.96 15.33 2.24
N PRO A 120 9.01 16.29 3.20
CA PRO A 120 8.19 17.50 3.10
C PRO A 120 8.45 18.32 1.84
N ASP A 121 9.69 18.34 1.37
CA ASP A 121 10.15 19.18 0.26
C ASP A 121 10.08 18.50 -1.12
N LEU A 122 9.53 17.29 -1.19
CA LEU A 122 9.40 16.58 -2.48
C LEU A 122 8.31 17.25 -3.32
N PRO A 123 8.63 17.74 -4.54
CA PRO A 123 7.65 18.26 -5.47
C PRO A 123 6.58 17.19 -5.80
N HIS A 124 5.34 17.64 -5.93
CA HIS A 124 4.22 16.69 -6.16
C HIS A 124 4.35 15.93 -7.46
N GLU A 125 4.85 16.58 -8.51
CA GLU A 125 5.09 15.95 -9.82
C GLU A 125 6.14 14.84 -9.75
N GLU A 126 7.20 15.04 -8.96
CA GLU A 126 8.25 14.03 -8.77
C GLU A 126 7.78 12.83 -7.94
N LEU A 127 6.71 12.98 -7.17
CA LEU A 127 6.05 11.90 -6.47
C LEU A 127 5.03 11.19 -7.35
N ILE A 128 4.12 11.96 -7.95
CA ILE A 128 2.92 11.42 -8.59
C ILE A 128 3.22 10.90 -10.00
N GLY A 129 4.11 11.54 -10.74
CA GLY A 129 4.52 11.11 -12.08
C GLY A 129 5.02 9.66 -12.11
N PRO A 130 6.01 9.28 -11.28
CA PRO A 130 6.47 7.89 -11.18
C PRO A 130 5.38 6.90 -10.72
N LEU A 131 4.50 7.32 -9.82
CA LEU A 131 3.36 6.49 -9.41
C LEU A 131 2.38 6.25 -10.57
N ASN A 132 2.12 7.29 -11.37
CA ASN A 132 1.31 7.18 -12.57
C ASN A 132 1.93 6.20 -13.59
N GLU A 133 3.24 6.27 -13.81
CA GLU A 133 3.94 5.33 -14.69
C GLU A 133 3.75 3.87 -14.25
N LEU A 134 3.77 3.60 -12.94
CA LEU A 134 3.54 2.24 -12.39
C LEU A 134 2.10 1.78 -12.60
N VAL A 135 1.13 2.71 -12.55
CA VAL A 135 -0.28 2.40 -12.86
C VAL A 135 -0.43 2.10 -14.36
N GLU A 136 0.17 2.88 -15.25
CA GLU A 136 0.15 2.64 -16.70
C GLU A 136 0.81 1.31 -17.10
N GLN A 137 1.84 0.88 -16.34
CA GLN A 137 2.48 -0.43 -16.51
C GLN A 137 1.66 -1.60 -15.96
N GLY A 138 0.57 -1.33 -15.25
CA GLY A 138 -0.27 -2.35 -14.61
C GLY A 138 0.33 -3.01 -13.38
N LYS A 139 1.48 -2.53 -12.88
CA LYS A 139 2.13 -3.03 -11.66
C LYS A 139 1.41 -2.57 -10.39
N VAL A 140 0.72 -1.45 -10.48
CA VAL A 140 -0.08 -0.85 -9.42
C VAL A 140 -1.47 -0.56 -9.99
N ARG A 141 -2.54 -1.00 -9.32
CA ARG A 141 -3.89 -0.68 -9.77
C ARG A 141 -4.31 0.72 -9.33
N TYR A 142 -4.07 1.06 -8.09
CA TYR A 142 -4.44 2.34 -7.49
C TYR A 142 -3.34 2.86 -6.56
N VAL A 143 -3.29 4.18 -6.42
CA VAL A 143 -2.36 4.87 -5.54
C VAL A 143 -3.07 5.50 -4.35
N GLY A 144 -2.38 5.55 -3.23
CA GLY A 144 -2.85 6.18 -2.00
C GLY A 144 -1.70 6.82 -1.22
N ASN A 145 -2.02 7.46 -0.12
CA ASN A 145 -1.02 7.96 0.79
C ASN A 145 -1.39 7.74 2.26
N CYS A 146 -0.41 7.89 3.14
CA CYS A 146 -0.56 7.81 4.58
C CYS A 146 0.00 9.07 5.22
N ASN A 147 -0.43 9.37 6.44
CA ASN A 147 0.15 10.43 7.27
C ASN A 147 0.26 11.79 6.55
N THR A 148 -0.68 12.08 5.68
CA THR A 148 -0.70 13.28 4.85
C THR A 148 -1.76 14.24 5.35
N SER A 149 -1.38 15.53 5.51
CA SER A 149 -2.33 16.57 5.87
C SER A 149 -3.34 16.84 4.75
N SER A 150 -4.53 17.29 5.09
CA SER A 150 -5.60 17.54 4.11
C SER A 150 -5.23 18.57 3.06
N TRP A 151 -4.49 19.62 3.42
CA TRP A 151 -4.04 20.65 2.47
C TRP A 151 -3.04 20.05 1.45
N ARG A 152 -2.09 19.22 1.92
CA ARG A 152 -1.12 18.57 1.04
C ARG A 152 -1.78 17.55 0.12
N LEU A 153 -2.74 16.79 0.63
CA LEU A 153 -3.56 15.90 -0.20
C LEU A 153 -4.31 16.69 -1.28
N HIS A 154 -4.86 17.86 -0.92
CA HIS A 154 -5.53 18.72 -1.91
C HIS A 154 -4.58 19.16 -3.02
N GLU A 155 -3.39 19.64 -2.71
CA GLU A 155 -2.37 20.00 -3.71
C GLU A 155 -1.99 18.83 -4.59
N GLN A 156 -1.79 17.64 -4.03
CA GLN A 156 -1.51 16.42 -4.78
C GLN A 156 -2.65 16.05 -5.74
N LEU A 157 -3.91 16.21 -5.33
CA LEU A 157 -5.07 15.97 -6.19
C LEU A 157 -5.19 17.00 -7.32
N VAL A 158 -4.86 18.26 -7.05
CA VAL A 158 -4.78 19.32 -8.09
C VAL A 158 -3.68 18.97 -9.09
N THR A 159 -2.47 18.66 -8.62
CA THR A 159 -1.35 18.24 -9.48
C THR A 159 -1.70 17.03 -10.35
N SER A 160 -2.38 16.03 -9.77
CA SER A 160 -2.85 14.87 -10.54
C SER A 160 -3.81 15.28 -11.66
N ALA A 161 -4.76 16.18 -11.38
CA ALA A 161 -5.75 16.61 -12.34
C ALA A 161 -5.13 17.47 -13.46
N GLU A 162 -4.22 18.37 -13.14
CA GLU A 162 -3.56 19.27 -14.10
C GLU A 162 -2.64 18.52 -15.07
N ASN A 163 -2.02 17.43 -14.61
CA ASN A 163 -1.08 16.62 -15.41
C ASN A 163 -1.70 15.35 -15.99
N GLY A 164 -2.97 15.06 -15.72
CA GLY A 164 -3.61 13.81 -16.14
C GLY A 164 -3.04 12.56 -15.47
N PHE A 165 -2.45 12.71 -14.28
CA PHE A 165 -1.86 11.61 -13.52
C PHE A 165 -2.91 10.84 -12.72
N ALA A 166 -2.52 9.64 -12.28
CA ALA A 166 -3.31 8.81 -11.38
C ALA A 166 -3.69 9.58 -10.12
N ARG A 167 -4.99 9.54 -9.77
CA ARG A 167 -5.54 10.19 -8.57
C ARG A 167 -5.32 9.30 -7.34
N PHE A 168 -4.92 9.90 -6.23
CA PHE A 168 -4.94 9.21 -4.93
C PHE A 168 -6.37 8.81 -4.55
N GLN A 169 -6.59 7.52 -4.30
CA GLN A 169 -7.91 6.94 -4.00
C GLN A 169 -8.17 6.80 -2.50
N SER A 170 -7.12 6.82 -1.69
CA SER A 170 -7.20 6.67 -0.24
C SER A 170 -6.17 7.53 0.47
N THR A 171 -6.48 7.85 1.71
CA THR A 171 -5.49 8.32 2.69
C THR A 171 -5.64 7.55 3.99
N GLN A 172 -4.54 7.03 4.52
CA GLN A 172 -4.49 6.28 5.77
C GLN A 172 -3.83 7.13 6.85
N ASN A 173 -4.64 7.81 7.62
CA ASN A 173 -4.16 8.70 8.67
C ASN A 173 -4.47 8.13 10.06
N HIS A 174 -3.66 8.52 11.05
CA HIS A 174 -3.95 8.22 12.44
C HIS A 174 -5.29 8.85 12.82
N PHE A 175 -6.19 8.04 13.39
CA PHE A 175 -7.47 8.48 13.90
C PHE A 175 -7.81 7.76 15.20
N SER A 176 -8.25 8.50 16.20
CA SER A 176 -8.72 7.96 17.47
C SER A 176 -9.72 8.94 18.10
N LEU A 177 -10.27 8.58 19.27
CA LEU A 177 -11.13 9.51 20.02
C LEU A 177 -10.42 10.81 20.42
N LEU A 178 -9.10 10.77 20.60
CA LEU A 178 -8.28 11.92 21.02
C LEU A 178 -7.54 12.59 19.86
N TYR A 179 -7.38 11.90 18.72
CA TYR A 179 -6.67 12.38 17.54
C TYR A 179 -7.60 12.35 16.33
N ARG A 180 -7.98 13.56 15.88
CA ARG A 180 -8.93 13.76 14.76
C ARG A 180 -8.38 14.73 13.75
#